data_172370f4bc61e47552b943e83bafb41a
#
_entry.id   172370f4bc61e47552b943e83bafb41a
#
_cell.length_a   1.000
_cell.length_b   1.000
_cell.length_c   1.000
_cell.angle_alpha   90.00
_cell.angle_beta   90.00
_cell.angle_gamma   90.00
#
_symmetry.space_group_name_H-M   'P 1'
#
loop_
_entity.id
_entity.type
_entity.pdbx_description
1 polymer ?
#
loop_
_entity_poly.entity_id
_entity_poly.type
_entity_poly.pdbx_seq_one_letter_code
_entity_poly.pdbx_strand_id
1 'polypeptide(L)'
;LVESMIAKKVDAIIVTPNDSIAFIPAFQKAQKAGIPIIDLDVRLDAQAAKKAGLTFNYVGVDNFLGGYLAAKNLVDALNSKGEVAILEGIPGVDNGEQRKAGALKAFSEAPEIKIVASQSANWETEQALNVTSNILTANPNIKGIFAANDNMAIGAVTAVENAGLAGKVLVTGYDGIPLAIEYVKQGKMQNTIDQLPKKQVAIAI
;
A
#
# COMPACT_ATOMS: atom_id res chain seq x y z
N LEU A 1 17.35 -10.09 -14.92
CA LEU A 1 16.52 -9.29 -15.81
C LEU A 1 17.23 -8.00 -16.23
N VAL A 2 17.68 -7.12 -15.30
CA VAL A 2 18.39 -5.87 -15.62
C VAL A 2 19.67 -6.13 -16.43
N GLU A 3 20.48 -7.12 -16.07
CA GLU A 3 21.69 -7.49 -16.80
C GLU A 3 21.40 -7.93 -18.26
N SER A 4 20.28 -8.62 -18.49
CA SER A 4 19.84 -8.96 -19.84
C SER A 4 19.46 -7.72 -20.66
N MET A 5 18.85 -6.71 -20.03
CA MET A 5 18.52 -5.45 -20.70
C MET A 5 19.79 -4.67 -21.06
N ILE A 6 20.79 -4.63 -20.15
CA ILE A 6 22.10 -4.03 -20.40
C ILE A 6 22.79 -4.71 -21.62
N ALA A 7 22.80 -6.05 -21.63
CA ALA A 7 23.40 -6.80 -22.73
C ALA A 7 22.69 -6.54 -24.07
N LYS A 8 21.40 -6.29 -24.09
CA LYS A 8 20.59 -5.92 -25.25
C LYS A 8 20.74 -4.45 -25.67
N LYS A 9 21.44 -3.64 -24.87
CA LYS A 9 21.65 -2.21 -25.12
C LYS A 9 20.32 -1.46 -25.34
N VAL A 10 19.35 -1.68 -24.43
CA VAL A 10 18.07 -0.96 -24.48
C VAL A 10 18.28 0.54 -24.25
N ASP A 11 17.39 1.37 -24.78
CA ASP A 11 17.51 2.84 -24.70
C ASP A 11 17.16 3.39 -23.30
N ALA A 12 16.27 2.69 -22.55
CA ALA A 12 15.90 3.01 -21.17
C ALA A 12 15.39 1.77 -20.43
N ILE A 13 15.40 1.83 -19.10
CA ILE A 13 14.78 0.82 -18.23
C ILE A 13 13.69 1.48 -17.42
N ILE A 14 12.44 1.07 -17.64
CA ILE A 14 11.29 1.41 -16.79
C ILE A 14 11.02 0.20 -15.91
N VAL A 15 10.97 0.38 -14.60
CA VAL A 15 10.88 -0.74 -13.68
C VAL A 15 10.06 -0.39 -12.45
N THR A 16 9.24 -1.33 -11.99
CA THR A 16 8.62 -1.32 -10.66
C THR A 16 9.37 -2.34 -9.81
N PRO A 17 10.27 -1.90 -8.91
CA PRO A 17 10.99 -2.81 -8.04
C PRO A 17 10.07 -3.39 -6.97
N ASN A 18 10.27 -4.65 -6.60
CA ASN A 18 9.54 -5.27 -5.49
C ASN A 18 10.26 -5.10 -4.14
N ASP A 19 11.38 -4.37 -4.12
CA ASP A 19 12.18 -4.06 -2.95
C ASP A 19 12.88 -2.73 -3.17
N SER A 20 12.85 -1.85 -2.18
CA SER A 20 13.37 -0.48 -2.31
C SER A 20 14.91 -0.38 -2.31
N ILE A 21 15.63 -1.46 -1.97
CA ILE A 21 17.10 -1.44 -1.83
C ILE A 21 17.78 -2.49 -2.72
N ALA A 22 17.24 -3.69 -2.81
CA ALA A 22 17.91 -4.84 -3.44
C ALA A 22 18.28 -4.63 -4.93
N PHE A 23 17.56 -3.75 -5.63
CA PHE A 23 17.82 -3.47 -7.06
C PHE A 23 18.91 -2.42 -7.31
N ILE A 24 19.32 -1.65 -6.30
CA ILE A 24 20.29 -0.56 -6.45
C ILE A 24 21.59 -1.01 -7.14
N PRO A 25 22.22 -2.15 -6.79
CA PRO A 25 23.44 -2.59 -7.46
C PRO A 25 23.26 -2.91 -8.95
N ALA A 26 22.10 -3.46 -9.33
CA ALA A 26 21.78 -3.74 -10.72
C ALA A 26 21.56 -2.45 -11.53
N PHE A 27 20.91 -1.47 -10.94
CA PHE A 27 20.68 -0.16 -11.57
C PHE A 27 21.95 0.66 -11.67
N GLN A 28 22.89 0.54 -10.74
CA GLN A 28 24.21 1.14 -10.90
C GLN A 28 24.96 0.58 -12.13
N LYS A 29 24.82 -0.72 -12.43
CA LYS A 29 25.39 -1.32 -13.64
C LYS A 29 24.75 -0.73 -14.91
N ALA A 30 23.43 -0.55 -14.92
CA ALA A 30 22.70 0.06 -16.04
C ALA A 30 23.12 1.52 -16.23
N GLN A 31 23.21 2.31 -15.16
CA GLN A 31 23.68 3.70 -15.21
C GLN A 31 25.11 3.79 -15.75
N LYS A 32 26.03 2.91 -15.33
CA LYS A 32 27.40 2.85 -15.88
C LYS A 32 27.44 2.48 -17.36
N ALA A 33 26.46 1.75 -17.86
CA ALA A 33 26.28 1.44 -19.28
C ALA A 33 25.60 2.56 -20.07
N GLY A 34 25.30 3.70 -19.42
CA GLY A 34 24.65 4.85 -20.05
C GLY A 34 23.14 4.70 -20.26
N ILE A 35 22.50 3.70 -19.62
CA ILE A 35 21.06 3.42 -19.75
C ILE A 35 20.32 4.17 -18.65
N PRO A 36 19.43 5.13 -18.98
CA PRO A 36 18.60 5.83 -18.00
C PRO A 36 17.61 4.89 -17.33
N ILE A 37 17.29 5.18 -16.05
CA ILE A 37 16.40 4.40 -15.22
C ILE A 37 15.21 5.26 -14.83
N ILE A 38 14.02 4.74 -15.07
CA ILE A 38 12.74 5.29 -14.60
C ILE A 38 12.17 4.30 -13.58
N ASP A 39 12.16 4.73 -12.34
CA ASP A 39 11.61 4.01 -11.22
C ASP A 39 10.11 4.29 -11.14
N LEU A 40 9.29 3.27 -11.31
CA LEU A 40 7.83 3.39 -11.41
C LEU A 40 7.17 2.75 -10.19
N ASP A 41 6.23 3.45 -9.58
CA ASP A 41 5.36 2.99 -8.49
C ASP A 41 6.08 2.76 -7.15
N VAL A 42 6.93 1.74 -7.02
CA VAL A 42 7.64 1.42 -5.76
C VAL A 42 8.98 2.16 -5.71
N ARG A 43 9.06 3.18 -4.88
CA ARG A 43 10.22 4.06 -4.80
C ARG A 43 11.44 3.36 -4.22
N LEU A 44 12.58 3.50 -4.90
CA LEU A 44 13.88 3.12 -4.34
C LEU A 44 14.22 3.97 -3.12
N ASP A 45 14.88 3.37 -2.13
CA ASP A 45 15.35 4.11 -0.96
C ASP A 45 16.30 5.22 -1.37
N ALA A 46 15.90 6.46 -1.10
CA ALA A 46 16.63 7.64 -1.55
C ALA A 46 18.03 7.76 -0.91
N GLN A 47 18.19 7.31 0.33
CA GLN A 47 19.48 7.37 1.02
C GLN A 47 20.44 6.30 0.48
N ALA A 48 19.95 5.09 0.28
CA ALA A 48 20.73 4.01 -0.30
C ALA A 48 21.12 4.30 -1.74
N ALA A 49 20.21 4.83 -2.56
CA ALA A 49 20.48 5.26 -3.92
C ALA A 49 21.53 6.38 -3.98
N LYS A 50 21.40 7.41 -3.13
CA LYS A 50 22.36 8.50 -3.00
C LYS A 50 23.75 8.00 -2.59
N LYS A 51 23.82 7.11 -1.56
CA LYS A 51 25.06 6.50 -1.10
C LYS A 51 25.74 5.68 -2.21
N ALA A 52 24.94 5.05 -3.05
CA ALA A 52 25.40 4.27 -4.18
C ALA A 52 25.77 5.15 -5.42
N GLY A 53 25.52 6.46 -5.40
CA GLY A 53 25.71 7.35 -6.55
C GLY A 53 24.73 7.05 -7.70
N LEU A 54 23.60 6.44 -7.40
CA LEU A 54 22.56 6.15 -8.39
C LEU A 54 21.66 7.37 -8.58
N THR A 55 21.45 7.74 -9.85
CA THR A 55 20.45 8.74 -10.27
C THR A 55 19.34 8.04 -11.05
N PHE A 56 18.10 8.40 -10.79
CA PHE A 56 16.93 7.85 -11.46
C PHE A 56 15.79 8.87 -11.42
N ASN A 57 14.85 8.74 -12.36
CA ASN A 57 13.60 9.47 -12.30
C ASN A 57 12.54 8.58 -11.63
N TYR A 58 11.81 9.13 -10.67
CA TYR A 58 10.71 8.43 -10.03
C TYR A 58 9.37 8.95 -10.54
N VAL A 59 8.49 8.02 -10.88
CA VAL A 59 7.09 8.27 -11.24
C VAL A 59 6.22 7.41 -10.35
N GLY A 60 5.40 8.04 -9.53
CA GLY A 60 4.50 7.34 -8.60
C GLY A 60 3.50 8.31 -7.99
N VAL A 61 2.63 7.78 -7.12
CA VAL A 61 1.66 8.58 -6.36
C VAL A 61 2.25 9.02 -5.01
N ASP A 62 1.61 9.99 -4.38
CA ASP A 62 1.88 10.33 -2.99
C ASP A 62 1.20 9.27 -2.08
N ASN A 63 1.98 8.24 -1.71
CA ASN A 63 1.50 7.14 -0.89
C ASN A 63 1.14 7.58 0.53
N PHE A 64 1.84 8.58 1.09
CA PHE A 64 1.51 9.14 2.39
C PHE A 64 0.14 9.82 2.35
N LEU A 65 -0.08 10.70 1.38
CA LEU A 65 -1.36 11.39 1.22
C LEU A 65 -2.50 10.39 0.96
N GLY A 66 -2.29 9.40 0.10
CA GLY A 66 -3.29 8.38 -0.19
C GLY A 66 -3.66 7.56 1.05
N GLY A 67 -2.67 7.11 1.84
CA GLY A 67 -2.90 6.42 3.10
C GLY A 67 -3.63 7.29 4.13
N TYR A 68 -3.26 8.57 4.21
CA TYR A 68 -3.96 9.55 5.04
C TYR A 68 -5.43 9.71 4.63
N LEU A 69 -5.73 9.88 3.34
CA LEU A 69 -7.09 10.06 2.84
C LEU A 69 -7.96 8.82 3.06
N ALA A 70 -7.42 7.61 2.84
CA ALA A 70 -8.14 6.36 3.10
C ALA A 70 -8.52 6.24 4.58
N ALA A 71 -7.55 6.45 5.48
CA ALA A 71 -7.77 6.38 6.92
C ALA A 71 -8.64 7.52 7.44
N LYS A 72 -8.49 8.74 6.91
CA LYS A 72 -9.34 9.89 7.27
C LYS A 72 -10.81 9.63 6.95
N ASN A 73 -11.09 9.04 5.79
CA ASN A 73 -12.44 8.63 5.43
C ASN A 73 -12.99 7.56 6.40
N LEU A 74 -12.15 6.62 6.86
CA LEU A 74 -12.54 5.65 7.89
C LEU A 74 -12.85 6.35 9.23
N VAL A 75 -12.00 7.29 9.66
CA VAL A 75 -12.21 8.10 10.88
C VAL A 75 -13.55 8.84 10.83
N ASP A 76 -13.86 9.48 9.70
CA ASP A 76 -15.09 10.22 9.51
C ASP A 76 -16.32 9.29 9.55
N ALA A 77 -16.25 8.13 8.89
CA ALA A 77 -17.30 7.11 8.91
C ALA A 77 -17.54 6.53 10.32
N LEU A 78 -16.51 6.49 11.15
CA LEU A 78 -16.60 6.07 12.56
C LEU A 78 -16.98 7.20 13.52
N ASN A 79 -17.30 8.41 13.03
CA ASN A 79 -17.55 9.59 13.84
C ASN A 79 -16.38 9.88 14.82
N SER A 80 -15.16 9.72 14.35
CA SER A 80 -13.90 10.02 15.04
C SER A 80 -13.65 9.20 16.32
N LYS A 81 -14.27 8.02 16.49
CA LYS A 81 -14.12 7.20 17.70
C LYS A 81 -14.22 5.70 17.40
N GLY A 82 -13.53 4.90 18.23
CA GLY A 82 -13.59 3.45 18.17
C GLY A 82 -12.24 2.79 18.03
N GLU A 83 -12.22 1.48 18.06
CA GLU A 83 -11.03 0.67 17.88
C GLU A 83 -10.81 0.35 16.41
N VAL A 84 -9.57 0.48 15.95
CA VAL A 84 -9.19 0.21 14.56
C VAL A 84 -7.94 -0.65 14.48
N ALA A 85 -7.78 -1.37 13.38
CA ALA A 85 -6.55 -2.09 13.05
C ALA A 85 -5.95 -1.62 11.73
N ILE A 86 -4.65 -1.86 11.56
CA ILE A 86 -3.88 -1.61 10.36
C ILE A 86 -3.36 -2.95 9.82
N LEU A 87 -3.69 -3.26 8.57
CA LEU A 87 -3.05 -4.31 7.78
C LEU A 87 -1.95 -3.68 6.93
N GLU A 88 -0.72 -4.01 7.30
CA GLU A 88 0.48 -3.47 6.66
C GLU A 88 0.87 -4.31 5.44
N GLY A 89 1.59 -3.68 4.50
CA GLY A 89 2.21 -4.38 3.38
C GLY A 89 3.46 -5.17 3.78
N ILE A 90 4.31 -5.46 2.79
CA ILE A 90 5.62 -6.06 3.04
C ILE A 90 6.48 -5.05 3.82
N PRO A 91 7.05 -5.42 4.97
CA PRO A 91 7.89 -4.53 5.77
C PRO A 91 9.09 -4.00 4.98
N GLY A 92 9.39 -2.71 5.12
CA GLY A 92 10.52 -2.05 4.47
C GLY A 92 10.30 -1.65 3.00
N VAL A 93 9.14 -1.94 2.43
CA VAL A 93 8.78 -1.44 1.09
C VAL A 93 8.18 -0.05 1.21
N ASP A 94 8.79 0.95 0.53
CA ASP A 94 8.53 2.39 0.72
C ASP A 94 7.04 2.76 0.65
N ASN A 95 6.32 2.31 -0.38
CA ASN A 95 4.90 2.64 -0.53
C ASN A 95 4.04 2.09 0.62
N GLY A 96 4.33 0.90 1.15
CA GLY A 96 3.65 0.34 2.31
C GLY A 96 3.91 1.16 3.58
N GLU A 97 5.16 1.51 3.83
CA GLU A 97 5.55 2.33 4.98
C GLU A 97 4.91 3.72 4.93
N GLN A 98 4.87 4.35 3.76
CA GLN A 98 4.24 5.66 3.59
C GLN A 98 2.71 5.61 3.75
N ARG A 99 2.02 4.61 3.19
CA ARG A 99 0.57 4.42 3.39
C ARG A 99 0.25 4.24 4.88
N LYS A 100 1.02 3.42 5.57
CA LYS A 100 0.91 3.24 7.03
C LYS A 100 1.16 4.55 7.77
N ALA A 101 2.22 5.28 7.44
CA ALA A 101 2.51 6.57 8.08
C ALA A 101 1.38 7.59 7.87
N GLY A 102 0.79 7.64 6.67
CA GLY A 102 -0.38 8.46 6.38
C GLY A 102 -1.60 8.07 7.22
N ALA A 103 -1.88 6.76 7.33
CA ALA A 103 -2.96 6.25 8.17
C ALA A 103 -2.76 6.60 9.66
N LEU A 104 -1.55 6.41 10.18
CA LEU A 104 -1.19 6.77 11.55
C LEU A 104 -1.40 8.28 11.80
N LYS A 105 -1.06 9.13 10.83
CA LYS A 105 -1.30 10.57 10.90
C LYS A 105 -2.79 10.87 11.03
N ALA A 106 -3.64 10.28 10.18
CA ALA A 106 -5.08 10.48 10.22
C ALA A 106 -5.69 10.02 11.57
N PHE A 107 -5.28 8.86 12.06
CA PHE A 107 -5.74 8.34 13.36
C PHE A 107 -5.27 9.21 14.52
N SER A 108 -4.07 9.79 14.46
CA SER A 108 -3.54 10.67 15.51
C SER A 108 -4.34 12.00 15.65
N GLU A 109 -5.06 12.40 14.62
CA GLU A 109 -5.91 13.59 14.61
C GLU A 109 -7.30 13.36 15.27
N ALA A 110 -7.63 12.09 15.57
CA ALA A 110 -8.88 11.68 16.22
C ALA A 110 -8.57 10.96 17.55
N PRO A 111 -8.48 11.68 18.69
CA PRO A 111 -7.99 11.11 19.97
C PRO A 111 -8.84 9.94 20.52
N GLU A 112 -10.10 9.81 20.08
CA GLU A 112 -10.96 8.70 20.49
C GLU A 112 -10.84 7.46 19.57
N ILE A 113 -10.02 7.53 18.51
CA ILE A 113 -9.61 6.37 17.72
C ILE A 113 -8.45 5.68 18.45
N LYS A 114 -8.59 4.37 18.65
CA LYS A 114 -7.56 3.53 19.28
C LYS A 114 -7.08 2.46 18.32
N ILE A 115 -5.80 2.48 17.98
CA ILE A 115 -5.19 1.42 17.18
C ILE A 115 -4.92 0.23 18.11
N VAL A 116 -5.65 -0.87 17.89
CA VAL A 116 -5.55 -2.09 18.71
C VAL A 116 -4.65 -3.16 18.10
N ALA A 117 -4.38 -3.07 16.79
CA ALA A 117 -3.45 -3.95 16.08
C ALA A 117 -2.85 -3.25 14.87
N SER A 118 -1.58 -3.58 14.56
CA SER A 118 -0.91 -3.19 13.33
C SER A 118 -0.03 -4.38 12.92
N GLN A 119 -0.41 -5.10 11.85
CA GLN A 119 0.22 -6.35 11.46
C GLN A 119 0.37 -6.46 9.95
N SER A 120 1.51 -6.97 9.49
CA SER A 120 1.72 -7.24 8.07
C SER A 120 0.89 -8.44 7.60
N ALA A 121 0.31 -8.31 6.41
CA ALA A 121 -0.27 -9.39 5.64
C ALA A 121 0.36 -9.48 4.24
N ASN A 122 1.56 -8.89 4.06
CA ASN A 122 2.47 -9.06 2.92
C ASN A 122 1.81 -8.84 1.54
N TRP A 123 0.83 -7.93 1.44
CA TRP A 123 0.02 -7.65 0.25
C TRP A 123 -0.94 -8.78 -0.18
N GLU A 124 -1.03 -9.87 0.60
CA GLU A 124 -1.69 -11.12 0.21
C GLU A 124 -3.08 -11.26 0.84
N THR A 125 -4.07 -11.63 -0.01
CA THR A 125 -5.49 -11.78 0.40
C THR A 125 -5.67 -12.85 1.47
N GLU A 126 -5.03 -14.03 1.31
CA GLU A 126 -5.18 -15.15 2.24
C GLU A 126 -4.53 -14.83 3.60
N GLN A 127 -3.35 -14.20 3.58
CA GLN A 127 -2.70 -13.77 4.81
C GLN A 127 -3.54 -12.72 5.54
N ALA A 128 -4.11 -11.76 4.82
CA ALA A 128 -4.99 -10.74 5.37
C ALA A 128 -6.27 -11.33 6.00
N LEU A 129 -6.87 -12.34 5.36
CA LEU A 129 -8.01 -13.08 5.92
C LEU A 129 -7.64 -13.70 7.28
N ASN A 130 -6.50 -14.40 7.35
CA ASN A 130 -6.05 -15.06 8.56
C ASN A 130 -5.68 -14.05 9.67
N VAL A 131 -4.91 -13.02 9.34
CA VAL A 131 -4.53 -11.95 10.27
C VAL A 131 -5.76 -11.23 10.81
N THR A 132 -6.70 -10.87 9.92
CA THR A 132 -7.95 -10.20 10.31
C THR A 132 -8.81 -11.08 11.23
N SER A 133 -8.95 -12.36 10.92
CA SER A 133 -9.71 -13.30 11.77
C SER A 133 -9.17 -13.35 13.20
N ASN A 134 -7.83 -13.36 13.33
CA ASN A 134 -7.15 -13.31 14.62
C ASN A 134 -7.38 -11.96 15.34
N ILE A 135 -7.29 -10.85 14.61
CA ILE A 135 -7.54 -9.50 15.14
C ILE A 135 -8.97 -9.37 15.65
N LEU A 136 -9.97 -9.82 14.88
CA LEU A 136 -11.38 -9.78 15.27
C LEU A 136 -11.65 -10.61 16.54
N THR A 137 -11.02 -11.77 16.66
CA THR A 137 -11.13 -12.64 17.85
C THR A 137 -10.54 -11.98 19.08
N ALA A 138 -9.36 -11.35 18.95
CA ALA A 138 -8.67 -10.70 20.04
C ALA A 138 -9.29 -9.35 20.46
N ASN A 139 -9.99 -8.69 19.54
CA ASN A 139 -10.52 -7.33 19.72
C ASN A 139 -12.01 -7.26 19.33
N PRO A 140 -12.93 -7.76 20.16
CA PRO A 140 -14.36 -7.88 19.80
C PRO A 140 -15.05 -6.53 19.61
N ASN A 141 -14.46 -5.43 20.07
CA ASN A 141 -15.00 -4.08 19.95
C ASN A 141 -14.51 -3.30 18.73
N ILE A 142 -13.67 -3.91 17.89
CA ILE A 142 -13.11 -3.26 16.71
C ILE A 142 -14.21 -2.74 15.78
N LYS A 143 -13.99 -1.56 15.20
CA LYS A 143 -14.95 -0.87 14.33
C LYS A 143 -14.43 -0.63 12.93
N GLY A 144 -13.11 -0.64 12.74
CA GLY A 144 -12.53 -0.36 11.43
C GLY A 144 -11.20 -1.05 11.19
N ILE A 145 -10.94 -1.31 9.92
CA ILE A 145 -9.69 -1.91 9.43
C ILE A 145 -9.19 -1.07 8.27
N PHE A 146 -8.00 -0.51 8.42
CA PHE A 146 -7.25 0.07 7.31
C PHE A 146 -6.38 -1.02 6.70
N ALA A 147 -6.52 -1.27 5.40
CA ALA A 147 -5.65 -2.15 4.65
C ALA A 147 -4.81 -1.33 3.66
N ALA A 148 -3.50 -1.55 3.66
CA ALA A 148 -2.58 -0.79 2.83
C ALA A 148 -2.65 -1.14 1.34
N ASN A 149 -3.42 -2.18 0.95
CA ASN A 149 -3.83 -2.46 -0.43
C ASN A 149 -5.18 -3.17 -0.51
N ASP A 150 -5.74 -3.25 -1.72
CA ASP A 150 -7.06 -3.84 -1.97
C ASP A 150 -7.08 -5.36 -1.83
N ASN A 151 -6.01 -6.06 -2.18
CA ASN A 151 -5.95 -7.51 -1.97
C ASN A 151 -6.11 -7.87 -0.49
N MET A 152 -5.41 -7.14 0.40
CA MET A 152 -5.58 -7.32 1.84
C MET A 152 -6.96 -6.86 2.32
N ALA A 153 -7.50 -5.77 1.77
CA ALA A 153 -8.86 -5.32 2.09
C ALA A 153 -9.92 -6.37 1.75
N ILE A 154 -9.80 -7.04 0.60
CA ILE A 154 -10.69 -8.14 0.19
C ILE A 154 -10.61 -9.31 1.18
N GLY A 155 -9.40 -9.68 1.61
CA GLY A 155 -9.21 -10.68 2.65
C GLY A 155 -9.85 -10.28 3.99
N ALA A 156 -9.70 -9.01 4.37
CA ALA A 156 -10.31 -8.46 5.59
C ALA A 156 -11.85 -8.46 5.50
N VAL A 157 -12.43 -8.06 4.37
CA VAL A 157 -13.88 -8.14 4.14
C VAL A 157 -14.39 -9.57 4.33
N THR A 158 -13.69 -10.54 3.74
CA THR A 158 -14.07 -11.96 3.90
C THR A 158 -14.03 -12.40 5.36
N ALA A 159 -13.01 -12.00 6.13
CA ALA A 159 -12.93 -12.31 7.56
C ALA A 159 -14.07 -11.65 8.36
N VAL A 160 -14.40 -10.40 8.05
CA VAL A 160 -15.52 -9.66 8.67
C VAL A 160 -16.85 -10.32 8.36
N GLU A 161 -17.09 -10.76 7.12
CA GLU A 161 -18.30 -11.49 6.72
C GLU A 161 -18.40 -12.84 7.45
N ASN A 162 -17.31 -13.61 7.48
CA ASN A 162 -17.25 -14.92 8.17
C ASN A 162 -17.53 -14.80 9.70
N ALA A 163 -17.15 -13.68 10.29
CA ALA A 163 -17.40 -13.38 11.71
C ALA A 163 -18.83 -12.84 11.98
N GLY A 164 -19.66 -12.64 10.95
CA GLY A 164 -21.01 -12.05 11.11
C GLY A 164 -20.98 -10.55 11.47
N LEU A 165 -19.92 -9.85 11.12
CA LEU A 165 -19.67 -8.44 11.44
C LEU A 165 -19.83 -7.51 10.22
N ALA A 166 -20.36 -8.01 9.09
CA ALA A 166 -20.65 -7.21 7.92
C ALA A 166 -21.51 -5.98 8.27
N GLY A 167 -21.09 -4.81 7.82
CA GLY A 167 -21.72 -3.53 8.14
C GLY A 167 -21.48 -3.00 9.56
N LYS A 168 -20.80 -3.78 10.44
CA LYS A 168 -20.43 -3.36 11.80
C LYS A 168 -18.94 -3.01 11.92
N VAL A 169 -18.09 -3.63 11.10
CA VAL A 169 -16.66 -3.34 10.96
C VAL A 169 -16.44 -2.84 9.56
N LEU A 170 -15.95 -1.60 9.45
CA LEU A 170 -15.67 -0.95 8.18
C LEU A 170 -14.26 -1.31 7.69
N VAL A 171 -14.11 -1.52 6.39
CA VAL A 171 -12.81 -1.86 5.77
C VAL A 171 -12.48 -0.83 4.70
N THR A 172 -11.26 -0.32 4.71
CA THR A 172 -10.72 0.54 3.65
C THR A 172 -9.59 -0.15 2.91
N GLY A 173 -9.40 0.20 1.65
CA GLY A 173 -8.36 -0.34 0.80
C GLY A 173 -7.55 0.73 0.08
N TYR A 174 -6.70 0.28 -0.83
CA TYR A 174 -5.84 1.11 -1.66
C TYR A 174 -5.52 0.33 -2.94
N ASP A 175 -5.53 0.93 -4.11
CA ASP A 175 -5.17 0.55 -5.46
C ASP A 175 -6.28 0.84 -6.48
N GLY A 176 -7.56 0.82 -6.06
CA GLY A 176 -8.70 1.01 -6.96
C GLY A 176 -8.89 -0.16 -7.92
N ILE A 177 -8.60 -1.41 -7.50
CA ILE A 177 -8.83 -2.55 -8.39
C ILE A 177 -10.32 -2.79 -8.63
N PRO A 178 -10.71 -3.39 -9.78
CA PRO A 178 -12.13 -3.54 -10.14
C PRO A 178 -12.99 -4.19 -9.06
N LEU A 179 -12.49 -5.25 -8.40
CA LEU A 179 -13.24 -5.95 -7.35
C LEU A 179 -13.42 -5.09 -6.10
N ALA A 180 -12.41 -4.31 -5.70
CA ALA A 180 -12.53 -3.39 -4.56
C ALA A 180 -13.53 -2.26 -4.85
N ILE A 181 -13.50 -1.70 -6.07
CA ILE A 181 -14.50 -0.71 -6.52
C ILE A 181 -15.91 -1.31 -6.43
N GLU A 182 -16.09 -2.56 -6.84
CA GLU A 182 -17.37 -3.24 -6.74
C GLU A 182 -17.79 -3.44 -5.26
N TYR A 183 -16.86 -3.80 -4.38
CA TYR A 183 -17.12 -3.92 -2.94
C TYR A 183 -17.49 -2.58 -2.30
N VAL A 184 -16.90 -1.47 -2.74
CA VAL A 184 -17.33 -0.13 -2.29
C VAL A 184 -18.76 0.15 -2.72
N LYS A 185 -19.13 -0.13 -3.99
CA LYS A 185 -20.51 0.04 -4.49
C LYS A 185 -21.54 -0.82 -3.74
N GLN A 186 -21.14 -2.02 -3.31
CA GLN A 186 -21.97 -2.95 -2.54
C GLN A 186 -22.02 -2.61 -1.04
N GLY A 187 -21.27 -1.62 -0.57
CA GLY A 187 -21.16 -1.27 0.84
C GLY A 187 -20.36 -2.27 1.69
N LYS A 188 -19.59 -3.17 1.06
CA LYS A 188 -18.70 -4.12 1.74
C LYS A 188 -17.37 -3.49 2.15
N MET A 189 -16.93 -2.49 1.39
CA MET A 189 -15.78 -1.64 1.71
C MET A 189 -16.22 -0.20 1.83
N GLN A 190 -15.56 0.54 2.71
CA GLN A 190 -15.81 1.96 2.93
C GLN A 190 -15.23 2.82 1.79
N ASN A 191 -14.01 2.54 1.38
CA ASN A 191 -13.35 3.19 0.25
C ASN A 191 -12.17 2.36 -0.29
N THR A 192 -11.66 2.79 -1.43
CA THR A 192 -10.33 2.46 -1.96
C THR A 192 -9.73 3.70 -2.62
N ILE A 193 -8.42 3.80 -2.69
CA ILE A 193 -7.68 4.91 -3.33
C ILE A 193 -7.19 4.44 -4.71
N ASP A 194 -7.60 5.13 -5.78
CA ASP A 194 -7.11 4.84 -7.12
C ASP A 194 -5.71 5.45 -7.32
N GLN A 195 -4.75 4.64 -7.72
CA GLN A 195 -3.38 5.02 -8.01
C GLN A 195 -3.19 5.64 -9.41
N LEU A 196 -4.22 5.67 -10.24
CA LEU A 196 -4.16 6.17 -11.62
C LEU A 196 -3.02 5.52 -12.45
N PRO A 197 -2.89 4.19 -12.52
CA PRO A 197 -1.72 3.53 -13.11
C PRO A 197 -1.50 3.87 -14.58
N LYS A 198 -2.57 4.08 -15.35
CA LYS A 198 -2.47 4.53 -16.75
C LYS A 198 -1.77 5.89 -16.88
N LYS A 199 -2.05 6.81 -15.94
CA LYS A 199 -1.42 8.13 -15.93
C LYS A 199 0.05 8.03 -15.53
N GLN A 200 0.39 7.19 -14.56
CA GLN A 200 1.78 6.96 -14.17
C GLN A 200 2.60 6.44 -15.36
N VAL A 201 2.11 5.41 -16.06
CA VAL A 201 2.78 4.85 -17.24
C VAL A 201 2.93 5.90 -18.34
N ALA A 202 1.88 6.71 -18.62
CA ALA A 202 1.94 7.76 -19.63
C ALA A 202 2.96 8.88 -19.31
N ILE A 203 3.29 9.08 -18.03
CA ILE A 203 4.32 10.04 -17.60
C ILE A 203 5.72 9.42 -17.71
N ALA A 204 5.83 8.10 -17.50
CA ALA A 204 7.10 7.38 -17.50
C ALA A 204 7.67 7.14 -18.92
N ILE A 205 6.85 7.20 -19.96
CA ILE A 205 7.21 7.02 -21.37
C ILE A 205 7.50 8.37 -22.01
#